data_c79bd753ea4e1cd952455b5cf49e2fde
#
_entry.id   c79bd753ea4e1cd952455b5cf49e2fde
#
_cell.length_a   1.000
_cell.length_b   1.000
_cell.length_c   1.000
_cell.angle_alpha   90.00
_cell.angle_beta   90.00
_cell.angle_gamma   90.00
#
_symmetry.space_group_name_H-M   'P 1'
#
loop_
_entity.id
_entity.type
_entity.pdbx_description
1 polymer ?
#
loop_
_entity_poly.entity_id
_entity_poly.type
_entity_poly.pdbx_seq_one_letter_code
_entity_poly.pdbx_strand_id
1 'polypeptide(L)'
;NYPDKSKIAIPIACSASHSAQNIAFNELGRQAIMADENWKNGNYELENKSPAKGLSVARMAAHITYLSKIGLQEKFGRKLQERDKIKFGFDADFQIESYLRYQGSIFVDRFDANSYLYITRAMDYFDLSKNSNGDLSKVFKNTKTKFFIISFTSDWLYPTAENREIVIALNAINADVGFLEVKSDKGLSLIHI
;
A
#
# COMPACT_ATOMS: atom_id res chain seq x y z
N ASN A 1 20.78 9.37 5.47
CA ASN A 1 22.00 9.42 4.65
C ASN A 1 22.36 10.85 4.21
N TYR A 2 21.43 11.79 4.20
CA TYR A 2 21.61 13.17 3.71
C TYR A 2 20.90 14.18 4.62
N PRO A 3 21.36 14.36 5.89
CA PRO A 3 20.66 15.14 6.93
C PRO A 3 20.47 16.62 6.56
N ASP A 4 21.29 17.16 5.69
CA ASP A 4 21.26 18.57 5.29
C ASP A 4 20.49 18.82 3.96
N LYS A 5 19.97 17.79 3.30
CA LYS A 5 19.29 17.92 2.00
C LYS A 5 17.83 18.36 2.10
N SER A 6 17.16 18.06 3.20
CA SER A 6 15.76 18.43 3.41
C SER A 6 15.60 19.27 4.68
N LYS A 7 14.92 20.39 4.57
CA LYS A 7 14.57 21.22 5.74
C LYS A 7 13.34 20.70 6.47
N ILE A 8 12.38 20.15 5.73
CA ILE A 8 11.10 19.65 6.24
C ILE A 8 10.80 18.32 5.57
N ALA A 9 10.30 17.35 6.32
CA ALA A 9 9.74 16.10 5.83
C ALA A 9 8.33 15.91 6.39
N ILE A 10 7.39 15.56 5.53
CA ILE A 10 5.98 15.30 5.90
C ILE A 10 5.62 13.87 5.51
N PRO A 11 5.99 12.87 6.32
CA PRO A 11 5.57 11.49 6.09
C PRO A 11 4.05 11.35 6.36
N ILE A 12 3.34 10.77 5.42
CA ILE A 12 1.88 10.57 5.50
C ILE A 12 1.59 9.10 5.32
N ALA A 13 0.94 8.46 6.29
CA ALA A 13 0.58 7.04 6.26
C ALA A 13 1.77 6.16 5.85
N CYS A 14 2.81 6.14 6.68
CA CYS A 14 4.07 5.45 6.39
C CYS A 14 4.53 4.58 7.57
N SER A 15 5.55 3.76 7.34
CA SER A 15 6.23 2.96 8.34
C SER A 15 7.75 3.03 8.14
N ALA A 16 8.51 2.67 9.16
CA ALA A 16 9.97 2.57 9.10
C ALA A 16 10.46 1.29 8.39
N SER A 17 9.62 0.27 8.33
CA SER A 17 9.78 -0.99 7.60
C SER A 17 8.42 -1.58 7.32
N HIS A 18 8.32 -2.48 6.33
CA HIS A 18 7.07 -3.19 6.11
C HIS A 18 6.80 -4.22 7.21
N SER A 19 5.56 -4.21 7.71
CA SER A 19 5.04 -5.24 8.62
C SER A 19 4.84 -6.57 7.88
N ALA A 20 4.65 -7.66 8.64
CA ALA A 20 4.30 -8.96 8.06
C ALA A 20 3.03 -8.89 7.20
N GLN A 21 2.07 -8.03 7.57
CA GLN A 21 0.85 -7.80 6.80
C GLN A 21 1.13 -7.14 5.43
N ASN A 22 1.96 -6.09 5.39
CA ASN A 22 2.37 -5.46 4.14
C ASN A 22 3.08 -6.45 3.21
N ILE A 23 4.04 -7.21 3.76
CA ILE A 23 4.79 -8.24 3.03
C ILE A 23 3.84 -9.31 2.47
N ALA A 24 2.84 -9.75 3.25
CA ALA A 24 1.87 -10.75 2.83
C ALA A 24 1.01 -10.26 1.65
N PHE A 25 0.51 -9.01 1.68
CA PHE A 25 -0.23 -8.43 0.57
C PHE A 25 0.62 -8.25 -0.68
N ASN A 26 1.87 -7.81 -0.52
CA ASN A 26 2.81 -7.71 -1.63
C ASN A 26 3.11 -9.09 -2.24
N GLU A 27 3.31 -10.11 -1.41
CA GLU A 27 3.56 -11.48 -1.87
C GLU A 27 2.35 -12.05 -2.61
N LEU A 28 1.12 -11.82 -2.13
CA LEU A 28 -0.09 -12.20 -2.86
C LEU A 28 -0.11 -11.61 -4.26
N GLY A 29 0.19 -10.32 -4.40
CA GLY A 29 0.24 -9.65 -5.69
C GLY A 29 1.35 -10.21 -6.60
N ARG A 30 2.54 -10.46 -6.05
CA ARG A 30 3.65 -11.07 -6.80
C ARG A 30 3.31 -12.47 -7.28
N GLN A 31 2.72 -13.30 -6.42
CA GLN A 31 2.33 -14.66 -6.80
C GLN A 31 1.23 -14.65 -7.88
N ALA A 32 0.27 -13.71 -7.82
CA ALA A 32 -0.74 -13.57 -8.86
C ALA A 32 -0.10 -13.26 -10.24
N ILE A 33 0.89 -12.37 -10.28
CA ILE A 33 1.61 -12.03 -11.52
C ILE A 33 2.44 -13.22 -12.02
N MET A 34 3.21 -13.86 -11.13
CA MET A 34 4.09 -14.98 -11.51
C MET A 34 3.33 -16.24 -11.91
N ALA A 35 2.11 -16.42 -11.43
CA ALA A 35 1.21 -17.52 -11.81
C ALA A 35 0.52 -17.28 -13.17
N ASP A 36 0.55 -16.06 -13.70
CA ASP A 36 -0.01 -15.76 -15.02
C ASP A 36 0.87 -16.41 -16.10
N GLU A 37 0.26 -17.23 -16.97
CA GLU A 37 0.97 -17.95 -18.05
C GLU A 37 1.73 -17.02 -19.01
N ASN A 38 1.31 -15.77 -19.10
CA ASN A 38 1.93 -14.75 -19.95
C ASN A 38 3.12 -14.04 -19.27
N TRP A 39 3.40 -14.26 -17.99
CA TRP A 39 4.54 -13.62 -17.33
C TRP A 39 5.90 -14.09 -17.87
N LYS A 40 6.01 -15.37 -18.27
CA LYS A 40 7.20 -15.94 -18.94
C LYS A 40 8.51 -15.68 -18.20
N ASN A 41 8.51 -15.82 -16.87
CA ASN A 41 9.67 -15.52 -16.01
C ASN A 41 10.23 -14.09 -16.23
N GLY A 42 9.34 -13.12 -16.49
CA GLY A 42 9.70 -11.74 -16.74
C GLY A 42 10.01 -11.36 -18.18
N ASN A 43 9.96 -12.32 -19.12
CA ASN A 43 10.33 -12.12 -20.53
C ASN A 43 9.10 -11.91 -21.46
N TYR A 44 7.96 -11.50 -20.92
CA TYR A 44 6.71 -11.39 -21.65
C TYR A 44 6.73 -10.35 -22.79
N GLU A 45 7.58 -9.33 -22.70
CA GLU A 45 7.74 -8.32 -23.75
C GLU A 45 8.29 -8.93 -25.06
N LEU A 46 9.16 -9.94 -24.97
CA LEU A 46 9.73 -10.61 -26.13
C LEU A 46 8.67 -11.31 -27.00
N GLU A 47 7.55 -11.70 -26.40
CA GLU A 47 6.42 -12.34 -27.05
C GLU A 47 5.26 -11.36 -27.33
N ASN A 48 5.46 -10.08 -27.07
CA ASN A 48 4.43 -9.04 -27.17
C ASN A 48 3.15 -9.41 -26.39
N LYS A 49 3.35 -9.98 -25.18
CA LYS A 49 2.30 -10.41 -24.25
C LYS A 49 2.40 -9.59 -22.97
N SER A 50 1.39 -9.68 -22.12
CA SER A 50 1.39 -9.08 -20.79
C SER A 50 0.72 -10.03 -19.80
N PRO A 51 1.23 -10.21 -18.58
CA PRO A 51 0.57 -10.94 -17.52
C PRO A 51 -0.60 -10.13 -16.93
N ALA A 52 -1.52 -9.75 -17.81
CA ALA A 52 -2.61 -8.83 -17.52
C ALA A 52 -3.56 -9.35 -16.43
N LYS A 53 -3.84 -10.66 -16.43
CA LYS A 53 -4.72 -11.27 -15.42
C LYS A 53 -4.07 -11.20 -14.03
N GLY A 54 -2.81 -11.60 -13.94
CA GLY A 54 -2.05 -11.57 -12.70
C GLY A 54 -1.87 -10.15 -12.14
N LEU A 55 -1.50 -9.21 -13.00
CA LEU A 55 -1.34 -7.80 -12.62
C LEU A 55 -2.67 -7.17 -12.18
N SER A 56 -3.78 -7.52 -12.86
CA SER A 56 -5.13 -7.10 -12.48
C SER A 56 -5.49 -7.60 -11.08
N VAL A 57 -5.26 -8.89 -10.78
CA VAL A 57 -5.53 -9.47 -9.44
C VAL A 57 -4.66 -8.81 -8.37
N ALA A 58 -3.39 -8.57 -8.64
CA ALA A 58 -2.50 -7.84 -7.73
C ALA A 58 -3.05 -6.44 -7.39
N ARG A 59 -3.58 -5.74 -8.39
CA ARG A 59 -4.22 -4.43 -8.18
C ARG A 59 -5.51 -4.51 -7.39
N MET A 60 -6.35 -5.53 -7.62
CA MET A 60 -7.56 -5.77 -6.84
C MET A 60 -7.23 -5.95 -5.35
N ALA A 61 -6.21 -6.75 -5.02
CA ALA A 61 -5.74 -6.93 -3.65
C ALA A 61 -5.30 -5.60 -3.01
N ALA A 62 -4.53 -4.78 -3.74
CA ALA A 62 -4.13 -3.45 -3.27
C ALA A 62 -5.33 -2.53 -3.01
N HIS A 63 -6.37 -2.56 -3.85
CA HIS A 63 -7.57 -1.74 -3.63
C HIS A 63 -8.37 -2.13 -2.38
N ILE A 64 -8.33 -3.39 -1.97
CA ILE A 64 -8.93 -3.82 -0.69
C ILE A 64 -8.21 -3.16 0.48
N THR A 65 -6.88 -3.02 0.42
CA THR A 65 -6.10 -2.44 1.51
C THR A 65 -6.23 -0.91 1.63
N TYR A 66 -6.64 -0.23 0.57
CA TYR A 66 -6.78 1.24 0.59
C TYR A 66 -8.05 1.73 1.28
N LEU A 67 -9.07 0.89 1.39
CA LEU A 67 -10.33 1.23 2.01
C LEU A 67 -10.44 0.60 3.41
N SER A 68 -11.02 1.32 4.36
CA SER A 68 -11.37 0.73 5.64
C SER A 68 -12.57 -0.22 5.51
N LYS A 69 -12.77 -1.10 6.50
CA LYS A 69 -13.95 -1.95 6.57
C LYS A 69 -15.25 -1.11 6.53
N ILE A 70 -15.28 0.01 7.25
CA ILE A 70 -16.42 0.92 7.28
C ILE A 70 -16.62 1.56 5.91
N GLY A 71 -15.58 2.11 5.31
CA GLY A 71 -15.63 2.73 3.99
C GLY A 71 -16.10 1.76 2.89
N LEU A 72 -15.64 0.49 2.92
CA LEU A 72 -16.14 -0.56 2.01
C LEU A 72 -17.64 -0.83 2.22
N GLN A 73 -18.06 -0.93 3.48
CA GLN A 73 -19.45 -1.20 3.82
C GLN A 73 -20.38 -0.04 3.43
N GLU A 74 -19.98 1.20 3.67
CA GLU A 74 -20.78 2.39 3.31
C GLU A 74 -20.88 2.56 1.79
N LYS A 75 -19.77 2.38 1.08
CA LYS A 75 -19.72 2.57 -0.37
C LYS A 75 -20.48 1.50 -1.13
N PHE A 76 -20.27 0.24 -0.79
CA PHE A 76 -20.77 -0.89 -1.56
C PHE A 76 -21.82 -1.72 -0.82
N GLY A 77 -21.62 -1.99 0.48
CA GLY A 77 -22.46 -2.91 1.24
C GLY A 77 -22.62 -4.25 0.54
N ARG A 78 -23.86 -4.69 0.39
CA ARG A 78 -24.27 -5.87 -0.41
C ARG A 78 -25.06 -5.47 -1.66
N LYS A 79 -24.84 -4.27 -2.19
CA LYS A 79 -25.55 -3.76 -3.36
C LYS A 79 -25.23 -4.61 -4.59
N LEU A 80 -26.26 -5.02 -5.32
CA LEU A 80 -26.12 -5.75 -6.57
C LEU A 80 -25.75 -4.81 -7.73
N GLN A 81 -25.02 -5.35 -8.70
CA GLN A 81 -24.58 -4.62 -9.89
C GLN A 81 -25.64 -4.76 -10.99
N GLU A 82 -26.38 -3.67 -11.25
CA GLU A 82 -27.35 -3.56 -12.35
C GLU A 82 -28.32 -4.75 -12.48
N ARG A 83 -28.73 -5.31 -11.35
CA ARG A 83 -29.62 -6.47 -11.28
C ARG A 83 -30.39 -6.54 -9.97
N ASP A 84 -31.52 -7.25 -9.99
CA ASP A 84 -32.40 -7.40 -8.82
C ASP A 84 -32.19 -8.72 -8.06
N LYS A 85 -31.51 -9.69 -8.69
CA LYS A 85 -31.34 -11.04 -8.12
C LYS A 85 -29.93 -11.58 -8.35
N ILE A 86 -29.44 -12.37 -7.40
CA ILE A 86 -28.19 -13.14 -7.48
C ILE A 86 -28.36 -14.25 -8.51
N LYS A 87 -27.37 -14.40 -9.40
CA LYS A 87 -27.40 -15.41 -10.48
C LYS A 87 -26.66 -16.70 -10.19
N PHE A 88 -25.94 -16.79 -9.06
CA PHE A 88 -25.11 -17.94 -8.68
C PHE A 88 -24.05 -18.31 -9.74
N GLY A 89 -23.61 -17.34 -10.54
CA GLY A 89 -22.54 -17.50 -11.53
C GLY A 89 -21.20 -16.96 -11.03
N PHE A 90 -20.23 -16.88 -11.95
CA PHE A 90 -18.91 -16.27 -11.68
C PHE A 90 -18.79 -14.86 -12.26
N ASP A 91 -19.87 -14.30 -12.76
CA ASP A 91 -19.96 -12.89 -13.12
C ASP A 91 -20.02 -12.01 -11.86
N ALA A 92 -19.82 -10.69 -12.03
CA ALA A 92 -19.96 -9.77 -10.94
C ALA A 92 -21.43 -9.59 -10.54
N ASP A 93 -21.84 -10.18 -9.42
CA ASP A 93 -23.15 -9.96 -8.84
C ASP A 93 -23.20 -8.70 -7.96
N PHE A 94 -22.14 -8.42 -7.21
CA PHE A 94 -22.07 -7.28 -6.31
C PHE A 94 -21.28 -6.11 -6.92
N GLN A 95 -21.65 -4.88 -6.53
CA GLN A 95 -20.95 -3.68 -6.99
C GLN A 95 -19.46 -3.66 -6.63
N ILE A 96 -19.08 -4.21 -5.48
CA ILE A 96 -17.69 -4.30 -5.07
C ILE A 96 -16.88 -5.19 -6.04
N GLU A 97 -17.45 -6.27 -6.56
CA GLU A 97 -16.78 -7.14 -7.53
C GLU A 97 -16.51 -6.40 -8.84
N SER A 98 -17.52 -5.69 -9.37
CA SER A 98 -17.36 -4.83 -10.55
C SER A 98 -16.33 -3.75 -10.34
N TYR A 99 -16.36 -3.09 -9.18
CA TYR A 99 -15.37 -2.07 -8.83
C TYR A 99 -13.93 -2.62 -8.84
N LEU A 100 -13.69 -3.76 -8.18
CA LEU A 100 -12.37 -4.36 -8.13
C LEU A 100 -11.89 -4.79 -9.52
N ARG A 101 -12.75 -5.42 -10.31
CA ARG A 101 -12.44 -5.81 -11.70
C ARG A 101 -12.08 -4.60 -12.56
N TYR A 102 -12.84 -3.52 -12.45
CA TYR A 102 -12.57 -2.26 -13.16
C TYR A 102 -11.21 -1.67 -12.76
N GLN A 103 -10.92 -1.58 -11.47
CA GLN A 103 -9.64 -1.07 -10.96
C GLN A 103 -8.44 -1.94 -11.39
N GLY A 104 -8.64 -3.24 -11.47
CA GLY A 104 -7.65 -4.16 -12.01
C GLY A 104 -7.39 -3.92 -13.49
N SER A 105 -8.45 -3.82 -14.30
CA SER A 105 -8.33 -3.68 -15.75
C SER A 105 -7.63 -2.39 -16.17
N ILE A 106 -8.03 -1.23 -15.61
CA ILE A 106 -7.41 0.06 -15.95
C ILE A 106 -5.95 0.18 -15.48
N PHE A 107 -5.53 -0.64 -14.50
CA PHE A 107 -4.15 -0.63 -14.03
C PHE A 107 -3.20 -1.32 -15.00
N VAL A 108 -3.67 -2.37 -15.68
CA VAL A 108 -2.88 -3.12 -16.66
C VAL A 108 -2.40 -2.24 -17.81
N ASP A 109 -3.21 -1.26 -18.22
CA ASP A 109 -2.90 -0.37 -19.35
C ASP A 109 -1.80 0.67 -19.01
N ARG A 110 -1.51 0.88 -17.74
CA ARG A 110 -0.61 1.97 -17.29
C ARG A 110 0.53 1.53 -16.40
N PHE A 111 0.63 0.25 -16.06
CA PHE A 111 1.66 -0.22 -15.14
C PHE A 111 2.29 -1.53 -15.62
N ASP A 112 3.59 -1.62 -15.47
CA ASP A 112 4.37 -2.78 -15.86
C ASP A 112 4.46 -3.82 -14.73
N ALA A 113 4.29 -5.10 -15.10
CA ALA A 113 4.26 -6.20 -14.14
C ALA A 113 5.63 -6.46 -13.47
N ASN A 114 6.73 -6.40 -14.22
CA ASN A 114 8.06 -6.54 -13.64
C ASN A 114 8.39 -5.39 -12.69
N SER A 115 8.00 -4.17 -13.05
CA SER A 115 8.13 -3.01 -12.16
C SER A 115 7.37 -3.22 -10.85
N TYR A 116 6.16 -3.78 -10.90
CA TYR A 116 5.40 -4.13 -9.68
C TYR A 116 6.17 -5.13 -8.80
N LEU A 117 6.71 -6.18 -9.41
CA LEU A 117 7.48 -7.20 -8.69
C LEU A 117 8.72 -6.60 -8.01
N TYR A 118 9.51 -5.82 -8.73
CA TYR A 118 10.74 -5.21 -8.20
C TYR A 118 10.46 -4.14 -7.15
N ILE A 119 9.49 -3.26 -7.37
CA ILE A 119 9.15 -2.19 -6.43
C ILE A 119 8.65 -2.78 -5.12
N THR A 120 7.68 -3.71 -5.17
CA THR A 120 7.15 -4.33 -3.95
C THR A 120 8.20 -5.13 -3.21
N ARG A 121 9.11 -5.80 -3.91
CA ARG A 121 10.23 -6.51 -3.27
C ARG A 121 11.22 -5.55 -2.63
N ALA A 122 11.55 -4.44 -3.28
CA ALA A 122 12.41 -3.42 -2.72
C ALA A 122 11.80 -2.79 -1.45
N MET A 123 10.49 -2.54 -1.46
CA MET A 123 9.77 -2.05 -0.28
C MET A 123 9.80 -3.05 0.87
N ASP A 124 9.63 -4.36 0.61
CA ASP A 124 9.70 -5.41 1.64
C ASP A 124 11.11 -5.54 2.24
N TYR A 125 12.15 -5.28 1.45
CA TYR A 125 13.54 -5.34 1.93
C TYR A 125 13.98 -4.06 2.65
N PHE A 126 13.22 -2.98 2.48
CA PHE A 126 13.51 -1.72 3.15
C PHE A 126 13.23 -1.84 4.65
N ASP A 127 14.25 -1.57 5.44
CA ASP A 127 14.17 -1.42 6.88
C ASP A 127 15.11 -0.29 7.30
N LEU A 128 14.51 0.79 7.76
CA LEU A 128 15.24 1.99 8.17
C LEU A 128 16.18 1.72 9.35
N SER A 129 15.81 0.79 10.22
CA SER A 129 16.54 0.45 11.44
C SER A 129 17.59 -0.67 11.29
N LYS A 130 17.66 -1.30 10.11
CA LYS A 130 18.50 -2.49 9.85
C LYS A 130 19.96 -2.32 10.31
N ASN A 131 20.57 -1.17 10.04
CA ASN A 131 21.97 -0.90 10.37
C ASN A 131 22.17 -0.33 11.80
N SER A 132 21.12 -0.22 12.58
CA SER A 132 21.11 0.30 13.96
C SER A 132 20.57 -0.71 14.97
N ASN A 133 20.55 -2.00 14.63
CA ASN A 133 20.01 -3.09 15.45
C ASN A 133 18.57 -2.85 15.93
N GLY A 134 17.71 -2.34 15.05
CA GLY A 134 16.31 -2.05 15.36
C GLY A 134 16.06 -0.70 16.06
N ASP A 135 17.09 0.07 16.37
CA ASP A 135 16.98 1.34 17.09
C ASP A 135 16.84 2.52 16.12
N LEU A 136 15.60 2.95 15.86
CA LEU A 136 15.31 4.09 15.00
C LEU A 136 15.90 5.41 15.51
N SER A 137 16.08 5.59 16.83
CA SER A 137 16.64 6.81 17.38
C SER A 137 18.07 7.04 16.87
N LYS A 138 18.85 5.95 16.74
CA LYS A 138 20.21 6.01 16.19
C LYS A 138 20.22 6.43 14.71
N VAL A 139 19.20 6.04 13.95
CA VAL A 139 19.08 6.40 12.54
C VAL A 139 18.92 7.91 12.37
N PHE A 140 18.13 8.53 13.24
CA PHE A 140 17.81 9.95 13.17
C PHE A 140 18.81 10.85 13.93
N LYS A 141 19.79 10.31 14.64
CA LYS A 141 20.67 11.02 15.59
C LYS A 141 21.25 12.35 15.09
N ASN A 142 21.54 12.47 13.81
CA ASN A 142 22.16 13.66 13.24
C ASN A 142 21.19 14.46 12.34
N THR A 143 19.90 14.19 12.40
CA THR A 143 18.95 14.90 11.55
C THR A 143 18.78 16.35 11.99
N LYS A 144 18.71 17.25 11.02
CA LYS A 144 18.33 18.67 11.20
C LYS A 144 16.97 18.96 10.57
N THR A 145 16.38 17.94 9.96
CA THR A 145 15.08 18.03 9.29
C THR A 145 13.98 18.17 10.32
N LYS A 146 13.05 19.07 10.10
CA LYS A 146 11.78 19.14 10.85
C LYS A 146 10.82 18.11 10.30
N PHE A 147 10.15 17.37 11.17
CA PHE A 147 9.20 16.33 10.77
C PHE A 147 7.78 16.73 11.13
N PHE A 148 6.84 16.44 10.25
CA PHE A 148 5.41 16.50 10.54
C PHE A 148 4.75 15.22 10.05
N ILE A 149 4.49 14.28 10.97
CA ILE A 149 4.00 12.95 10.64
C ILE A 149 2.48 12.93 10.72
N ILE A 150 1.82 12.38 9.70
CA ILE A 150 0.36 12.28 9.62
C ILE A 150 -0.05 10.82 9.47
N SER A 151 -1.00 10.37 10.30
CA SER A 151 -1.63 9.05 10.20
C SER A 151 -3.14 9.15 10.17
N PHE A 152 -3.83 8.06 9.80
CA PHE A 152 -5.28 7.97 9.74
C PHE A 152 -5.77 6.85 10.66
N THR A 153 -6.81 7.10 11.47
CA THR A 153 -7.28 6.13 12.48
C THR A 153 -7.78 4.81 11.89
N SER A 154 -8.24 4.82 10.65
CA SER A 154 -8.79 3.65 9.97
C SER A 154 -7.87 3.04 8.90
N ASP A 155 -6.63 3.55 8.81
CA ASP A 155 -5.62 2.92 7.95
C ASP A 155 -5.14 1.62 8.59
N TRP A 156 -5.40 0.51 7.92
CA TRP A 156 -5.02 -0.81 8.41
C TRP A 156 -3.84 -1.41 7.66
N LEU A 157 -3.36 -0.73 6.59
CA LEU A 157 -2.14 -1.07 5.88
C LEU A 157 -0.90 -0.41 6.54
N TYR A 158 -1.05 0.86 6.94
CA TYR A 158 -0.05 1.64 7.68
C TYR A 158 -0.68 2.23 8.96
N PRO A 159 -0.96 1.38 9.96
CA PRO A 159 -1.67 1.81 11.16
C PRO A 159 -0.90 2.88 11.94
N THR A 160 -1.65 3.71 12.67
CA THR A 160 -1.08 4.79 13.49
C THR A 160 0.05 4.33 14.42
N ALA A 161 0.02 3.09 14.90
CA ALA A 161 1.08 2.54 15.76
C ALA A 161 2.45 2.59 15.08
N GLU A 162 2.55 2.20 13.80
CA GLU A 162 3.80 2.23 13.02
C GLU A 162 4.30 3.67 12.80
N ASN A 163 3.38 4.61 12.54
CA ASN A 163 3.73 6.03 12.45
C ASN A 163 4.24 6.59 13.78
N ARG A 164 3.66 6.17 14.92
CA ARG A 164 4.09 6.58 16.27
C ARG A 164 5.48 6.07 16.62
N GLU A 165 5.91 4.92 16.14
CA GLU A 165 7.28 4.43 16.33
C GLU A 165 8.32 5.45 15.83
N ILE A 166 8.08 6.04 14.65
CA ILE A 166 8.93 7.07 14.08
C ILE A 166 8.91 8.33 14.96
N VAL A 167 7.73 8.75 15.43
CA VAL A 167 7.57 9.91 16.32
C VAL A 167 8.34 9.72 17.64
N ILE A 168 8.21 8.53 18.24
CA ILE A 168 8.91 8.18 19.48
C ILE A 168 10.43 8.25 19.29
N ALA A 169 10.92 7.69 18.19
CA ALA A 169 12.36 7.71 17.88
C ALA A 169 12.90 9.13 17.66
N LEU A 170 12.15 10.00 17.01
CA LEU A 170 12.50 11.41 16.81
C LEU A 170 12.47 12.20 18.12
N ASN A 171 11.46 11.98 18.97
CA ASN A 171 11.38 12.60 20.29
C ASN A 171 12.55 12.17 21.19
N ALA A 172 12.98 10.91 21.12
CA ALA A 172 14.09 10.39 21.93
C ALA A 172 15.43 11.12 21.70
N ILE A 173 15.57 11.77 20.54
CA ILE A 173 16.77 12.56 20.19
C ILE A 173 16.50 14.06 20.23
N ASN A 174 15.36 14.50 20.78
CA ASN A 174 14.92 15.90 20.79
C ASN A 174 14.85 16.55 19.40
N ALA A 175 14.49 15.80 18.36
CA ALA A 175 14.25 16.36 17.03
C ALA A 175 12.95 17.19 17.01
N ASP A 176 12.89 18.17 16.08
CA ASP A 176 11.67 18.96 15.86
C ASP A 176 10.64 18.10 15.10
N VAL A 177 9.66 17.55 15.83
CA VAL A 177 8.64 16.66 15.29
C VAL A 177 7.24 17.04 15.77
N GLY A 178 6.32 17.20 14.80
CA GLY A 178 4.87 17.28 15.01
C GLY A 178 4.20 15.98 14.58
N PHE A 179 3.10 15.64 15.20
CA PHE A 179 2.30 14.47 14.88
C PHE A 179 0.81 14.79 14.82
N LEU A 180 0.14 14.34 13.77
CA LEU A 180 -1.31 14.48 13.61
C LEU A 180 -1.93 13.11 13.27
N GLU A 181 -2.83 12.64 14.12
CA GLU A 181 -3.71 11.51 13.85
C GLU A 181 -5.07 12.05 13.35
N VAL A 182 -5.34 11.86 12.07
CA VAL A 182 -6.60 12.26 11.45
C VAL A 182 -7.67 11.21 11.72
N LYS A 183 -8.75 11.61 12.37
CA LYS A 183 -9.93 10.74 12.56
C LYS A 183 -10.65 10.59 11.22
N SER A 184 -10.68 9.38 10.69
CA SER A 184 -11.34 9.05 9.44
C SER A 184 -11.78 7.59 9.42
N ASP A 185 -12.85 7.32 8.72
CA ASP A 185 -13.40 5.98 8.43
C ASP A 185 -13.04 5.48 7.01
N LYS A 186 -12.32 6.29 6.22
CA LYS A 186 -12.07 6.04 4.79
C LYS A 186 -10.79 5.27 4.47
N GLY A 187 -9.99 4.93 5.48
CA GLY A 187 -8.68 4.29 5.29
C GLY A 187 -7.69 5.20 4.56
N LEU A 188 -6.77 4.60 3.83
CA LEU A 188 -5.76 5.30 3.03
C LEU A 188 -6.38 6.05 1.82
N SER A 189 -7.63 5.74 1.45
CA SER A 189 -8.30 6.35 0.29
C SER A 189 -8.49 7.87 0.40
N LEU A 190 -8.33 8.45 1.59
CA LEU A 190 -8.31 9.91 1.80
C LEU A 190 -7.21 10.63 1.01
N ILE A 191 -6.12 9.94 0.68
CA ILE A 191 -5.01 10.53 -0.09
C ILE A 191 -5.33 10.63 -1.59
N HIS A 192 -6.39 9.96 -2.02
CA HIS A 192 -6.78 9.85 -3.44
C HIS A 192 -8.08 10.61 -3.79
N ILE A 193 -8.49 11.55 -2.92
CA ILE A 193 -9.63 12.44 -3.20
C ILE A 193 -9.19 13.64 -4.04
#